data_78bb1fab4e39f95c5a7b16e849490551
#
_entry.id   78bb1fab4e39f95c5a7b16e849490551
#
_cell.length_a   1.000
_cell.length_b   1.000
_cell.length_c   1.000
_cell.angle_alpha   90.00
_cell.angle_beta   90.00
_cell.angle_gamma   90.00
#
_symmetry.space_group_name_H-M   'P 1'
#
loop_
_entity.id
_entity.type
_entity.pdbx_description
1 polymer ?
#
loop_
_entity_poly.entity_id
_entity_poly.type
_entity_poly.pdbx_seq_one_letter_code
_entity_poly.pdbx_strand_id
1 'polypeptide(L)'
;MISRLTEKPFVSVSLKMGTVPGGKVMKGTFLVLALAFSTLAAASPNGGPLGDFEAHGDIGSPKIGGYSTWNAASQVYTLSAGGVNIWAKRDEFQFAYRKMKGDFIVQAQVEFQGKGTDPHRKAGVMVRTSIADFDSPYVDGALHGDGLVSLQYRKAKGEDTAQVEMPAAKAATVIQLERRGSLFVLSAARLGEPFEIAQIDNLPNVPEEAFVGLFLSSHNVDVKETVVFRHVRVIKPVKVGFTPYRDYIGSRLEIVNVASGHRNVVYSSKVPFEAPNWLPDGSALLYNASGGDPTSRGRLWRFDIATRLPTLIDTGFAIRNNNDHVLSFDGQQIAISDQSQDKNQSTIYTLPTAGGVPKRITPLTPSYMHGWTPDAKWLIYTGGRIPKGGKDNEYDIYKAASDGSGKEINLTGSPGLDDGPEVSPDGKWIYFNSTRSGQMQIWRMGLDGKNVERVTSDDKWNDWFPHFSPDGKWITIISYGLEVEPSNHPYYKHCMLRIMPTDGSAAPRVIAYIYGGQGTINVPSWSPDGTHVAFVSNSDAL
;
A
#
# COMPACT_ATOMS: atom_id res chain seq x y z
N MET A 1 -28.80 -10.06 -34.73
CA MET A 1 -28.04 -11.01 -35.58
C MET A 1 -27.20 -11.85 -34.60
N ILE A 2 -27.62 -13.10 -34.44
CA ILE A 2 -27.04 -14.09 -33.53
C ILE A 2 -25.98 -14.85 -34.32
N SER A 3 -24.72 -14.83 -33.93
CA SER A 3 -23.67 -15.68 -34.50
C SER A 3 -23.31 -16.79 -33.54
N ARG A 4 -23.41 -18.01 -34.06
CA ARG A 4 -23.24 -19.31 -33.39
C ARG A 4 -21.79 -19.54 -32.93
N LEU A 5 -21.62 -20.01 -31.70
CA LEU A 5 -20.41 -20.65 -31.24
C LEU A 5 -20.37 -22.09 -31.76
N THR A 6 -19.26 -22.45 -32.40
CA THR A 6 -18.98 -23.81 -32.91
C THR A 6 -18.31 -24.64 -31.81
N GLU A 7 -18.96 -25.77 -31.48
CA GLU A 7 -18.43 -26.81 -30.61
C GLU A 7 -17.26 -27.55 -31.28
N LYS A 8 -16.19 -27.81 -30.52
CA LYS A 8 -15.10 -28.74 -30.89
C LYS A 8 -15.36 -30.12 -30.28
N PRO A 9 -15.02 -31.22 -30.97
CA PRO A 9 -15.38 -32.57 -30.54
C PRO A 9 -14.47 -33.12 -29.43
N PHE A 10 -15.07 -33.91 -28.53
CA PHE A 10 -14.43 -34.69 -27.50
C PHE A 10 -13.56 -35.80 -28.08
N VAL A 11 -12.33 -35.92 -27.59
CA VAL A 11 -11.45 -37.08 -27.85
C VAL A 11 -11.64 -38.10 -26.71
N SER A 12 -12.18 -39.27 -27.05
CA SER A 12 -12.26 -40.41 -26.11
C SER A 12 -10.98 -41.24 -26.15
N VAL A 13 -10.34 -41.39 -25.00
CA VAL A 13 -9.19 -42.36 -24.81
C VAL A 13 -9.74 -43.65 -24.24
N SER A 14 -9.66 -44.74 -25.02
CA SER A 14 -10.04 -46.08 -24.59
C SER A 14 -8.80 -46.81 -24.02
N LEU A 15 -8.82 -47.15 -22.74
CA LEU A 15 -7.82 -48.01 -22.09
C LEU A 15 -8.29 -49.46 -22.16
N LYS A 16 -7.53 -50.32 -22.87
CA LYS A 16 -7.73 -51.77 -22.86
C LYS A 16 -7.10 -52.38 -21.59
N MET A 17 -7.93 -52.98 -20.75
CA MET A 17 -7.45 -53.84 -19.65
C MET A 17 -7.35 -55.28 -20.13
N GLY A 18 -6.24 -55.90 -19.78
CA GLY A 18 -5.98 -57.34 -20.04
C GLY A 18 -6.84 -58.24 -19.15
N THR A 19 -7.28 -59.35 -19.70
CA THR A 19 -8.12 -60.36 -19.05
C THR A 19 -7.33 -61.30 -18.16
N VAL A 20 -7.82 -61.48 -16.92
CA VAL A 20 -7.44 -62.58 -16.02
C VAL A 20 -8.64 -63.57 -15.96
N PRO A 21 -8.44 -64.89 -16.04
CA PRO A 21 -9.55 -65.85 -16.08
C PRO A 21 -10.14 -66.09 -14.69
N GLY A 22 -11.46 -66.02 -14.60
CA GLY A 22 -12.24 -66.55 -13.49
C GLY A 22 -12.83 -65.56 -12.51
N GLY A 23 -13.98 -64.91 -12.84
CA GLY A 23 -14.77 -64.13 -11.91
C GLY A 23 -15.89 -63.37 -12.60
N LYS A 24 -17.10 -63.46 -12.08
CA LYS A 24 -18.31 -62.83 -12.60
C LYS A 24 -18.15 -61.31 -12.72
N VAL A 25 -18.44 -60.76 -13.88
CA VAL A 25 -18.43 -59.33 -14.17
C VAL A 25 -19.68 -58.68 -13.61
N MET A 26 -19.54 -57.84 -12.58
CA MET A 26 -20.54 -56.83 -12.21
C MET A 26 -20.27 -55.56 -13.01
N LYS A 27 -21.23 -55.13 -13.84
CA LYS A 27 -21.19 -53.82 -14.53
C LYS A 27 -21.53 -52.75 -13.52
N GLY A 28 -20.52 -52.09 -12.96
CA GLY A 28 -20.65 -50.83 -12.20
C GLY A 28 -20.23 -49.68 -13.08
N THR A 29 -21.15 -48.79 -13.40
CA THR A 29 -20.84 -47.51 -14.05
C THR A 29 -20.28 -46.56 -12.99
N PHE A 30 -18.97 -46.35 -12.96
CA PHE A 30 -18.37 -45.31 -12.14
C PHE A 30 -18.40 -43.98 -12.90
N LEU A 31 -19.21 -43.06 -12.41
CA LEU A 31 -19.17 -41.66 -12.83
C LEU A 31 -17.95 -41.02 -12.19
N VAL A 32 -16.85 -40.87 -12.91
CA VAL A 32 -15.71 -40.08 -12.45
C VAL A 32 -16.06 -38.61 -12.65
N LEU A 33 -16.46 -37.97 -11.56
CA LEU A 33 -16.61 -36.54 -11.51
C LEU A 33 -15.20 -35.92 -11.51
N ALA A 34 -14.69 -35.48 -12.65
CA ALA A 34 -13.49 -34.70 -12.75
C ALA A 34 -13.81 -33.32 -12.16
N LEU A 35 -13.53 -33.12 -10.86
CA LEU A 35 -13.41 -31.80 -10.28
C LEU A 35 -12.24 -31.10 -10.99
N ALA A 36 -12.56 -30.21 -11.91
CA ALA A 36 -11.62 -29.23 -12.39
C ALA A 36 -11.30 -28.29 -11.21
N PHE A 37 -10.24 -28.62 -10.47
CA PHE A 37 -9.57 -27.61 -9.66
C PHE A 37 -9.01 -26.57 -10.63
N SER A 38 -9.75 -25.50 -10.85
CA SER A 38 -9.13 -24.26 -11.28
C SER A 38 -8.17 -23.85 -10.16
N THR A 39 -6.91 -24.25 -10.28
CA THR A 39 -5.84 -23.61 -9.54
C THR A 39 -5.91 -22.15 -9.94
N LEU A 40 -6.53 -21.32 -9.09
CA LEU A 40 -6.16 -19.93 -9.05
C LEU A 40 -4.66 -19.95 -8.73
N ALA A 41 -3.85 -19.84 -9.76
CA ALA A 41 -2.45 -19.53 -9.58
C ALA A 41 -2.46 -18.23 -8.77
N ALA A 42 -1.98 -18.30 -7.54
CA ALA A 42 -1.69 -17.12 -6.76
C ALA A 42 -0.84 -16.25 -7.68
N ALA A 43 -1.37 -15.09 -8.10
CA ALA A 43 -0.63 -14.17 -8.93
C ALA A 43 0.69 -13.93 -8.21
N SER A 44 1.81 -14.25 -8.86
CA SER A 44 3.13 -13.92 -8.34
C SER A 44 3.07 -12.42 -7.98
N PRO A 45 3.42 -12.02 -6.78
CA PRO A 45 3.23 -10.62 -6.36
C PRO A 45 3.99 -9.61 -7.23
N ASN A 46 4.91 -10.10 -8.09
CA ASN A 46 5.67 -9.27 -9.00
C ASN A 46 5.94 -10.02 -10.30
N GLY A 47 5.56 -9.44 -11.40
CA GLY A 47 5.67 -9.79 -12.81
C GLY A 47 6.76 -10.78 -13.25
N GLY A 48 7.02 -10.87 -14.53
CA GLY A 48 7.89 -11.82 -15.22
C GLY A 48 9.34 -11.92 -14.73
N PRO A 49 10.25 -12.44 -15.56
CA PRO A 49 11.65 -12.72 -15.17
C PRO A 49 12.44 -11.51 -14.63
N LEU A 50 11.98 -10.27 -14.88
CA LEU A 50 12.60 -9.02 -14.40
C LEU A 50 11.64 -8.20 -13.50
N GLY A 51 10.79 -8.86 -12.73
CA GLY A 51 9.87 -8.21 -11.79
C GLY A 51 8.84 -7.33 -12.51
N ASP A 52 8.79 -6.03 -12.14
CA ASP A 52 7.88 -5.05 -12.75
C ASP A 52 8.32 -4.60 -14.16
N PHE A 53 9.52 -4.97 -14.62
CA PHE A 53 10.05 -4.56 -15.92
C PHE A 53 9.98 -5.68 -16.96
N GLU A 54 9.86 -5.28 -18.24
CA GLU A 54 9.68 -6.18 -19.37
C GLU A 54 11.02 -6.61 -19.97
N ALA A 55 12.01 -5.70 -19.92
CA ALA A 55 13.32 -5.92 -20.51
C ALA A 55 14.40 -5.03 -19.88
N HIS A 56 15.64 -5.29 -20.25
CA HIS A 56 16.78 -4.42 -19.95
C HIS A 56 17.76 -4.39 -21.12
N GLY A 57 18.59 -3.36 -21.17
CA GLY A 57 19.64 -3.24 -22.17
C GLY A 57 20.48 -1.98 -21.96
N ASP A 58 21.64 -1.94 -22.63
CA ASP A 58 22.44 -0.75 -22.69
C ASP A 58 21.85 0.26 -23.67
N ILE A 59 21.83 1.51 -23.25
CA ILE A 59 21.54 2.65 -24.11
C ILE A 59 22.87 3.27 -24.56
N GLY A 60 22.95 3.68 -25.78
CA GLY A 60 24.21 4.08 -26.40
C GLY A 60 25.06 2.86 -26.75
N SER A 61 26.35 2.97 -26.59
CA SER A 61 27.27 1.86 -26.82
C SER A 61 28.41 1.95 -25.80
N PRO A 62 28.13 1.68 -24.52
CA PRO A 62 29.16 1.75 -23.49
C PRO A 62 30.25 0.72 -23.77
N LYS A 63 31.50 1.11 -23.53
CA LYS A 63 32.68 0.25 -23.73
C LYS A 63 32.58 -1.05 -22.91
N ILE A 64 31.97 -0.96 -21.72
CA ILE A 64 31.71 -2.09 -20.84
C ILE A 64 30.21 -2.27 -20.74
N GLY A 65 29.68 -3.37 -21.29
CA GLY A 65 28.26 -3.68 -21.27
C GLY A 65 27.72 -3.93 -19.88
N GLY A 66 26.47 -3.49 -19.66
CA GLY A 66 25.75 -3.64 -18.42
C GLY A 66 24.85 -4.87 -18.37
N TYR A 67 24.25 -5.11 -17.21
CA TYR A 67 23.18 -6.08 -17.02
C TYR A 67 22.24 -5.67 -15.88
N SER A 68 21.03 -6.23 -15.87
CA SER A 68 20.07 -6.06 -14.79
C SER A 68 19.55 -7.42 -14.36
N THR A 69 19.36 -7.61 -13.05
CA THR A 69 18.79 -8.82 -12.47
C THR A 69 17.69 -8.49 -11.48
N TRP A 70 16.80 -9.46 -11.25
CA TRP A 70 15.73 -9.42 -10.28
C TRP A 70 15.77 -10.63 -9.37
N ASN A 71 15.71 -10.42 -8.07
CA ASN A 71 15.53 -11.47 -7.09
C ASN A 71 14.10 -11.43 -6.55
N ALA A 72 13.28 -12.40 -6.93
CA ALA A 72 11.87 -12.45 -6.57
C ALA A 72 11.62 -12.65 -5.07
N ALA A 73 12.50 -13.38 -4.36
CA ALA A 73 12.33 -13.64 -2.94
C ALA A 73 12.56 -12.39 -2.07
N SER A 74 13.59 -11.62 -2.39
CA SER A 74 13.90 -10.36 -1.70
C SER A 74 13.29 -9.12 -2.34
N GLN A 75 12.70 -9.25 -3.54
CA GLN A 75 12.14 -8.16 -4.34
C GLN A 75 13.16 -7.03 -4.62
N VAL A 76 14.38 -7.44 -4.98
CA VAL A 76 15.53 -6.56 -5.17
C VAL A 76 15.99 -6.61 -6.62
N TYR A 77 16.22 -5.44 -7.20
CA TYR A 77 16.91 -5.29 -8.51
C TYR A 77 18.38 -4.97 -8.28
N THR A 78 19.23 -5.54 -9.09
CA THR A 78 20.64 -5.20 -9.16
C THR A 78 20.98 -4.81 -10.60
N LEU A 79 21.45 -3.59 -10.79
CA LEU A 79 21.97 -3.10 -12.07
C LEU A 79 23.48 -2.96 -11.97
N SER A 80 24.17 -3.36 -13.04
CA SER A 80 25.61 -3.15 -13.20
C SER A 80 25.86 -2.52 -14.55
N ALA A 81 26.62 -1.44 -14.61
CA ALA A 81 26.79 -0.65 -15.83
C ALA A 81 28.17 0.02 -15.94
N GLY A 82 28.66 0.11 -17.18
CA GLY A 82 29.62 1.11 -17.62
C GLY A 82 28.90 2.38 -18.07
N GLY A 83 29.57 3.14 -18.95
CA GLY A 83 29.00 4.30 -19.64
C GLY A 83 29.63 5.63 -19.24
N VAL A 84 29.73 6.53 -20.22
CA VAL A 84 30.42 7.82 -20.05
C VAL A 84 29.55 8.80 -19.27
N ASN A 85 28.24 8.85 -19.53
CA ASN A 85 27.31 9.78 -18.86
C ASN A 85 25.87 9.62 -19.41
N ILE A 86 24.93 10.32 -18.76
CA ILE A 86 23.62 10.72 -19.27
C ILE A 86 23.60 12.24 -19.19
N TRP A 87 24.15 12.92 -20.21
CA TRP A 87 24.34 14.36 -20.19
C TRP A 87 24.60 14.90 -21.60
N ALA A 88 24.45 16.23 -21.76
CA ALA A 88 24.59 16.89 -23.04
C ALA A 88 23.77 16.17 -24.12
N LYS A 89 24.40 15.74 -25.22
CA LYS A 89 23.73 15.15 -26.39
C LYS A 89 23.90 13.64 -26.52
N ARG A 90 24.49 12.96 -25.51
CA ARG A 90 24.77 11.52 -25.57
C ARG A 90 24.55 10.85 -24.23
N ASP A 91 23.88 9.70 -24.28
CA ASP A 91 23.60 8.86 -23.14
C ASP A 91 24.29 7.49 -23.30
N GLU A 92 24.98 7.04 -22.24
CA GLU A 92 25.51 5.68 -22.12
C GLU A 92 25.21 5.13 -20.71
N PHE A 93 24.33 4.13 -20.62
CA PHE A 93 23.89 3.57 -19.34
C PHE A 93 23.15 2.24 -19.51
N GLN A 94 23.00 1.48 -18.44
CA GLN A 94 22.11 0.32 -18.36
C GLN A 94 20.71 0.74 -17.94
N PHE A 95 19.67 0.20 -18.60
CA PHE A 95 18.27 0.52 -18.36
C PHE A 95 17.44 -0.76 -18.19
N ALA A 96 16.75 -0.90 -17.05
CA ALA A 96 15.71 -1.90 -16.84
C ALA A 96 14.36 -1.22 -16.98
N TYR A 97 13.53 -1.61 -17.95
CA TYR A 97 12.40 -0.82 -18.38
C TYR A 97 11.17 -1.63 -18.73
N ARG A 98 10.04 -0.93 -18.75
CA ARG A 98 8.77 -1.35 -19.35
C ARG A 98 8.14 -0.19 -20.13
N LYS A 99 7.21 -0.53 -21.05
CA LYS A 99 6.37 0.51 -21.66
C LYS A 99 5.22 0.87 -20.73
N MET A 100 4.95 2.17 -20.61
CA MET A 100 3.81 2.69 -19.88
C MET A 100 3.09 3.76 -20.70
N LYS A 101 1.76 3.77 -20.59
CA LYS A 101 0.89 4.76 -21.24
C LYS A 101 0.21 5.64 -20.20
N GLY A 102 0.26 6.98 -20.41
CA GLY A 102 -0.36 7.98 -19.53
C GLY A 102 0.42 8.20 -18.23
N ASP A 103 -0.28 8.56 -17.18
CA ASP A 103 0.29 8.88 -15.87
C ASP A 103 0.87 7.65 -15.18
N PHE A 104 1.94 7.86 -14.42
CA PHE A 104 2.62 6.83 -13.64
C PHE A 104 3.35 7.42 -12.45
N ILE A 105 3.67 6.55 -11.49
CA ILE A 105 4.60 6.80 -10.39
C ILE A 105 5.60 5.65 -10.37
N VAL A 106 6.90 5.94 -10.38
CA VAL A 106 7.95 4.96 -10.13
C VAL A 106 8.75 5.39 -8.93
N GLN A 107 8.81 4.51 -7.93
CA GLN A 107 9.51 4.74 -6.67
C GLN A 107 10.56 3.67 -6.46
N ALA A 108 11.70 4.04 -5.89
CA ALA A 108 12.76 3.10 -5.52
C ALA A 108 13.58 3.64 -4.34
N GLN A 109 14.13 2.73 -3.54
CA GLN A 109 15.28 3.01 -2.69
C GLN A 109 16.54 2.57 -3.43
N VAL A 110 17.55 3.42 -3.48
CA VAL A 110 18.77 3.27 -4.28
C VAL A 110 19.98 3.15 -3.36
N GLU A 111 20.81 2.16 -3.62
CA GLU A 111 22.02 1.89 -2.82
C GLU A 111 23.19 1.59 -3.77
N PHE A 112 24.12 2.54 -3.91
CA PHE A 112 25.36 2.30 -4.62
C PHE A 112 26.25 1.30 -3.89
N GLN A 113 26.81 0.34 -4.62
CA GLN A 113 27.72 -0.65 -4.05
C GLN A 113 29.16 -0.15 -4.16
N GLY A 114 29.85 -0.08 -3.01
CA GLY A 114 31.21 0.45 -2.95
C GLY A 114 31.34 1.97 -3.10
N LYS A 115 32.58 2.45 -2.98
CA LYS A 115 32.88 3.90 -3.04
C LYS A 115 32.71 4.51 -4.42
N GLY A 116 32.82 3.67 -5.48
CA GLY A 116 32.87 4.12 -6.86
C GLY A 116 34.16 4.84 -7.23
N THR A 117 34.28 5.16 -8.51
CA THR A 117 35.48 5.84 -9.06
C THR A 117 35.19 7.26 -9.48
N ASP A 118 33.93 7.61 -9.71
CA ASP A 118 33.53 8.94 -10.15
C ASP A 118 32.41 9.50 -9.26
N PRO A 119 32.53 10.74 -8.78
CA PRO A 119 31.49 11.37 -7.94
C PRO A 119 30.19 11.59 -8.70
N HIS A 120 30.22 11.68 -10.03
CA HIS A 120 29.05 11.88 -10.86
C HIS A 120 28.44 10.57 -11.42
N ARG A 121 28.92 9.37 -10.99
CA ARG A 121 28.17 8.15 -11.26
C ARG A 121 26.73 8.36 -10.81
N LYS A 122 25.76 7.92 -11.59
CA LYS A 122 24.36 8.23 -11.32
C LYS A 122 23.46 7.03 -11.50
N ALA A 123 22.47 6.93 -10.63
CA ALA A 123 21.43 5.92 -10.68
C ALA A 123 20.08 6.53 -10.26
N GLY A 124 19.00 5.94 -10.73
CA GLY A 124 17.67 6.44 -10.37
C GLY A 124 16.56 5.88 -11.24
N VAL A 125 15.54 6.70 -11.45
CA VAL A 125 14.35 6.37 -12.23
C VAL A 125 14.24 7.29 -13.43
N MET A 126 13.82 6.73 -14.58
CA MET A 126 13.79 7.46 -15.84
C MET A 126 12.54 7.14 -16.66
N VAL A 127 12.04 8.14 -17.37
CA VAL A 127 11.17 7.97 -18.54
C VAL A 127 11.88 8.48 -19.78
N ARG A 128 11.88 7.69 -20.88
CA ARG A 128 12.46 8.11 -22.15
C ARG A 128 11.63 7.64 -23.34
N THR A 129 11.79 8.32 -24.47
CA THR A 129 10.95 8.11 -25.65
C THR A 129 11.43 6.98 -26.55
N SER A 130 12.72 6.63 -26.50
CA SER A 130 13.34 5.59 -27.32
C SER A 130 14.42 4.84 -26.54
N ILE A 131 14.51 3.54 -26.74
CA ILE A 131 15.61 2.67 -26.25
C ILE A 131 16.71 2.46 -27.29
N ALA A 132 16.45 2.82 -28.54
CA ALA A 132 17.41 2.69 -29.64
C ALA A 132 18.29 3.94 -29.82
N ASP A 133 17.73 5.12 -29.49
CA ASP A 133 18.42 6.40 -29.70
C ASP A 133 19.11 6.84 -28.41
N PHE A 134 20.43 7.02 -28.47
CA PHE A 134 21.23 7.49 -27.33
C PHE A 134 20.99 8.97 -26.98
N ASP A 135 20.39 9.74 -27.88
CA ASP A 135 20.11 11.17 -27.74
C ASP A 135 18.62 11.50 -27.63
N SER A 136 17.79 10.50 -27.26
CA SER A 136 16.32 10.67 -27.19
C SER A 136 15.89 11.63 -26.07
N PRO A 137 14.71 12.26 -26.20
CA PRO A 137 14.09 12.98 -25.08
C PRO A 137 13.90 12.06 -23.87
N TYR A 138 14.13 12.61 -22.68
CA TYR A 138 13.95 11.90 -21.42
C TYR A 138 13.67 12.85 -20.25
N VAL A 139 13.18 12.30 -19.16
CA VAL A 139 13.16 12.90 -17.83
C VAL A 139 13.63 11.84 -16.83
N ASP A 140 14.54 12.19 -15.96
CA ASP A 140 14.96 11.31 -14.88
C ASP A 140 15.04 12.01 -13.52
N GLY A 141 14.98 11.19 -12.48
CA GLY A 141 15.43 11.54 -11.16
C GLY A 141 16.76 10.83 -10.93
N ALA A 142 17.84 11.60 -10.79
CA ALA A 142 19.19 11.11 -10.63
C ALA A 142 19.72 11.31 -9.22
N LEU A 143 20.18 10.23 -8.59
CA LEU A 143 21.05 10.25 -7.41
C LEU A 143 22.49 10.07 -7.86
N HIS A 144 23.38 10.94 -7.41
CA HIS A 144 24.80 10.94 -7.78
C HIS A 144 25.68 10.36 -6.67
N GLY A 145 26.87 9.91 -7.03
CA GLY A 145 27.83 9.32 -6.09
C GLY A 145 28.36 10.29 -5.03
N ASP A 146 28.34 11.59 -5.28
CA ASP A 146 28.70 12.67 -4.35
C ASP A 146 27.51 13.15 -3.49
N GLY A 147 26.33 12.51 -3.68
CA GLY A 147 25.10 12.84 -3.00
C GLY A 147 24.26 13.95 -3.65
N LEU A 148 24.65 14.51 -4.80
CA LEU A 148 23.79 15.40 -5.57
C LEU A 148 22.50 14.66 -5.96
N VAL A 149 21.38 15.36 -5.91
CA VAL A 149 20.07 14.92 -6.40
C VAL A 149 19.58 15.93 -7.43
N SER A 150 19.14 15.44 -8.59
CA SER A 150 18.65 16.32 -9.65
C SER A 150 17.51 15.70 -10.45
N LEU A 151 16.59 16.54 -10.88
CA LEU A 151 15.63 16.26 -11.96
C LEU A 151 16.31 16.66 -13.26
N GLN A 152 16.70 15.69 -14.09
CA GLN A 152 17.35 15.93 -15.37
C GLN A 152 16.37 15.67 -16.52
N TYR A 153 16.53 16.42 -17.62
CA TYR A 153 15.67 16.25 -18.78
C TYR A 153 16.31 16.74 -20.08
N ARG A 154 15.95 16.09 -21.19
CA ARG A 154 16.21 16.52 -22.56
C ARG A 154 14.89 16.72 -23.28
N LYS A 155 14.62 17.94 -23.78
CA LYS A 155 13.33 18.31 -24.37
C LYS A 155 13.09 17.74 -25.75
N ALA A 156 14.14 17.66 -26.58
CA ALA A 156 14.06 17.11 -27.92
C ALA A 156 15.31 16.29 -28.26
N LYS A 157 15.18 15.41 -29.26
CA LYS A 157 16.28 14.56 -29.74
C LYS A 157 17.49 15.41 -30.14
N GLY A 158 18.67 15.06 -29.62
CA GLY A 158 19.94 15.74 -29.92
C GLY A 158 20.11 17.10 -29.25
N GLU A 159 19.19 17.54 -28.38
CA GLU A 159 19.39 18.73 -27.55
C GLU A 159 20.26 18.42 -26.33
N ASP A 160 20.77 19.47 -25.71
CA ASP A 160 21.51 19.36 -24.46
C ASP A 160 20.57 19.02 -23.29
N THR A 161 21.09 18.26 -22.34
CA THR A 161 20.41 17.99 -21.06
C THR A 161 20.42 19.23 -20.19
N ALA A 162 19.31 19.48 -19.52
CA ALA A 162 19.14 20.46 -18.45
C ALA A 162 18.78 19.77 -17.14
N GLN A 163 18.95 20.47 -16.02
CA GLN A 163 18.59 19.93 -14.69
C GLN A 163 18.03 20.97 -13.75
N VAL A 164 17.28 20.46 -12.76
CA VAL A 164 16.90 21.18 -11.53
C VAL A 164 17.56 20.43 -10.37
N GLU A 165 18.51 21.07 -9.70
CA GLU A 165 19.18 20.49 -8.53
C GLU A 165 18.31 20.59 -7.28
N MET A 166 18.42 19.61 -6.38
CA MET A 166 17.67 19.49 -5.13
C MET A 166 18.64 19.48 -3.94
N PRO A 167 19.24 20.62 -3.57
CA PRO A 167 20.22 20.67 -2.47
C PRO A 167 19.66 20.25 -1.11
N ALA A 168 18.36 20.47 -0.86
CA ALA A 168 17.68 20.03 0.35
C ALA A 168 17.59 18.50 0.47
N ALA A 169 17.51 17.81 -0.67
CA ALA A 169 17.49 16.36 -0.75
C ALA A 169 18.89 15.72 -0.86
N LYS A 170 19.96 16.47 -0.60
CA LYS A 170 21.34 15.94 -0.69
C LYS A 170 21.50 14.64 0.08
N ALA A 171 22.16 13.65 -0.54
CA ALA A 171 22.37 12.31 -0.03
C ALA A 171 21.05 11.51 0.18
N ALA A 172 19.99 11.85 -0.57
CA ALA A 172 18.79 11.02 -0.62
C ALA A 172 19.12 9.60 -1.06
N THR A 173 18.34 8.66 -0.54
CA THR A 173 18.40 7.24 -0.90
C THR A 173 17.05 6.73 -1.40
N VAL A 174 15.99 7.49 -1.22
CA VAL A 174 14.65 7.17 -1.75
C VAL A 174 14.31 8.20 -2.83
N ILE A 175 13.82 7.71 -3.96
CA ILE A 175 13.51 8.53 -5.12
C ILE A 175 12.18 8.09 -5.73
N GLN A 176 11.41 9.06 -6.21
CA GLN A 176 10.15 8.83 -6.90
C GLN A 176 10.01 9.80 -8.06
N LEU A 177 9.76 9.28 -9.25
CA LEU A 177 9.41 10.07 -10.44
C LEU A 177 7.94 9.83 -10.78
N GLU A 178 7.18 10.90 -10.85
CA GLU A 178 5.77 10.88 -11.21
C GLU A 178 5.51 11.69 -12.48
N ARG A 179 4.64 11.17 -13.33
CA ARG A 179 4.08 11.88 -14.48
C ARG A 179 2.60 12.17 -14.23
N ARG A 180 2.20 13.43 -14.43
CA ARG A 180 0.81 13.92 -14.47
C ARG A 180 0.60 14.71 -15.76
N GLY A 181 0.18 14.04 -16.83
CA GLY A 181 0.10 14.65 -18.17
C GLY A 181 1.46 15.13 -18.67
N SER A 182 1.66 16.45 -18.77
CA SER A 182 2.93 17.09 -19.16
C SER A 182 3.84 17.45 -17.98
N LEU A 183 3.32 17.37 -16.75
CA LEU A 183 4.06 17.65 -15.52
C LEU A 183 4.83 16.41 -15.08
N PHE A 184 6.13 16.60 -14.78
CA PHE A 184 6.97 15.60 -14.12
C PHE A 184 7.40 16.10 -12.75
N VAL A 185 7.23 15.25 -11.74
CA VAL A 185 7.53 15.56 -10.35
C VAL A 185 8.57 14.55 -9.85
N LEU A 186 9.71 15.06 -9.41
CA LEU A 186 10.71 14.29 -8.68
C LEU A 186 10.52 14.53 -7.19
N SER A 187 10.39 13.44 -6.44
CA SER A 187 10.41 13.43 -4.98
C SER A 187 11.62 12.64 -4.52
N ALA A 188 12.40 13.19 -3.59
CA ALA A 188 13.59 12.52 -3.07
C ALA A 188 13.73 12.75 -1.55
N ALA A 189 14.21 11.74 -0.82
CA ALA A 189 14.40 11.79 0.63
C ALA A 189 15.56 10.91 1.09
N ARG A 190 16.18 11.28 2.20
CA ARG A 190 16.89 10.31 3.01
C ARG A 190 15.87 9.37 3.65
N LEU A 191 16.18 8.08 3.73
CA LEU A 191 15.25 7.12 4.34
C LEU A 191 14.88 7.56 5.77
N GLY A 192 13.60 7.65 6.06
CA GLY A 192 13.08 8.12 7.33
C GLY A 192 12.57 9.58 7.33
N GLU A 193 12.91 10.36 6.32
CA GLU A 193 12.50 11.77 6.19
C GLU A 193 11.37 11.95 5.17
N PRO A 194 10.57 13.00 5.26
CA PRO A 194 9.63 13.38 4.20
C PRO A 194 10.33 13.72 2.89
N PHE A 195 9.59 13.63 1.78
CA PHE A 195 10.10 14.00 0.47
C PHE A 195 10.34 15.51 0.33
N GLU A 196 11.49 15.86 -0.25
CA GLU A 196 11.71 17.12 -0.98
C GLU A 196 11.26 16.95 -2.43
N ILE A 197 10.78 18.03 -3.05
CA ILE A 197 10.12 17.99 -4.36
C ILE A 197 10.75 18.98 -5.32
N ALA A 198 11.01 18.50 -6.56
CA ALA A 198 11.28 19.32 -7.73
C ALA A 198 10.33 18.94 -8.86
N GLN A 199 10.00 19.88 -9.72
CA GLN A 199 9.09 19.62 -10.82
C GLN A 199 9.46 20.38 -12.09
N ILE A 200 9.03 19.84 -13.23
CA ILE A 200 9.10 20.50 -14.53
C ILE A 200 7.82 20.23 -15.31
N ASP A 201 7.29 21.28 -15.91
CA ASP A 201 6.10 21.22 -16.75
C ASP A 201 6.45 21.51 -18.21
N ASN A 202 5.46 21.25 -19.09
CA ASN A 202 5.55 21.55 -20.52
C ASN A 202 6.69 20.84 -21.25
N LEU A 203 6.82 19.50 -21.03
CA LEU A 203 7.68 18.64 -21.82
C LEU A 203 6.88 17.95 -22.95
N PRO A 204 6.65 18.65 -24.09
CA PRO A 204 5.69 18.20 -25.10
C PRO A 204 6.17 16.97 -25.88
N ASN A 205 7.47 16.67 -25.86
CA ASN A 205 8.07 15.61 -26.64
C ASN A 205 8.19 14.27 -25.92
N VAL A 206 7.65 14.14 -24.69
CA VAL A 206 7.47 12.84 -24.05
C VAL A 206 6.07 12.34 -24.41
N PRO A 207 5.93 11.35 -25.33
CA PRO A 207 4.65 10.87 -25.81
C PRO A 207 3.83 10.23 -24.69
N GLU A 208 2.54 9.99 -24.95
CA GLU A 208 1.67 9.32 -23.99
C GLU A 208 2.19 7.92 -23.62
N GLU A 209 2.75 7.18 -24.56
CA GLU A 209 3.44 5.91 -24.34
C GLU A 209 4.96 6.11 -24.38
N ALA A 210 5.65 5.72 -23.31
CA ALA A 210 7.09 5.87 -23.15
C ALA A 210 7.68 4.68 -22.38
N PHE A 211 9.01 4.56 -22.40
CA PHE A 211 9.76 3.58 -21.61
C PHE A 211 10.06 4.15 -20.23
N VAL A 212 9.69 3.44 -19.20
CA VAL A 212 9.83 3.85 -17.80
C VAL A 212 10.60 2.79 -17.05
N GLY A 213 11.59 3.19 -16.23
CA GLY A 213 12.40 2.20 -15.54
C GLY A 213 13.50 2.72 -14.65
N LEU A 214 14.41 1.81 -14.28
CA LEU A 214 15.58 2.03 -13.43
C LEU A 214 16.82 2.15 -14.29
N PHE A 215 17.73 3.06 -13.93
CA PHE A 215 18.95 3.25 -14.70
C PHE A 215 20.21 3.33 -13.81
N LEU A 216 21.36 3.03 -14.44
CA LEU A 216 22.69 3.21 -13.86
C LEU A 216 23.69 3.60 -14.96
N SER A 217 24.48 4.67 -14.72
CA SER A 217 25.68 5.03 -15.49
C SER A 217 26.88 5.19 -14.54
N SER A 218 28.01 4.57 -14.89
CA SER A 218 29.23 4.65 -14.07
C SER A 218 29.93 6.01 -14.12
N HIS A 219 29.65 6.82 -15.12
CA HIS A 219 30.36 8.06 -15.44
C HIS A 219 31.87 7.84 -15.73
N ASN A 220 32.25 6.60 -16.03
CA ASN A 220 33.63 6.21 -16.36
C ASN A 220 33.60 5.05 -17.37
N VAL A 221 34.24 5.27 -18.55
CA VAL A 221 34.22 4.28 -19.64
C VAL A 221 34.97 3.00 -19.33
N ASP A 222 35.91 3.04 -18.39
CA ASP A 222 36.79 1.94 -18.01
C ASP A 222 36.37 1.19 -16.77
N VAL A 223 35.24 1.60 -16.15
CA VAL A 223 34.76 1.04 -14.87
C VAL A 223 33.31 0.63 -14.99
N LYS A 224 33.00 -0.51 -14.37
CA LYS A 224 31.65 -0.99 -14.13
C LYS A 224 31.26 -0.71 -12.68
N GLU A 225 30.19 0.05 -12.48
CA GLU A 225 29.57 0.30 -11.19
C GLU A 225 28.40 -0.66 -10.97
N THR A 226 27.98 -0.82 -9.72
CA THR A 226 26.83 -1.63 -9.35
C THR A 226 25.92 -0.86 -8.37
N VAL A 227 24.63 -0.97 -8.58
CA VAL A 227 23.61 -0.37 -7.71
C VAL A 227 22.53 -1.40 -7.39
N VAL A 228 22.02 -1.34 -6.18
CA VAL A 228 20.88 -2.13 -5.70
C VAL A 228 19.68 -1.21 -5.56
N PHE A 229 18.55 -1.63 -6.16
CA PHE A 229 17.26 -0.97 -5.96
C PHE A 229 16.36 -1.86 -5.12
N ARG A 230 15.85 -1.29 -4.02
CA ARG A 230 14.89 -1.93 -3.13
C ARG A 230 13.56 -1.19 -3.18
N HIS A 231 12.50 -1.84 -2.72
CA HIS A 231 11.17 -1.22 -2.58
C HIS A 231 10.69 -0.56 -3.88
N VAL A 232 11.07 -1.13 -5.00
CA VAL A 232 10.64 -0.63 -6.33
C VAL A 232 9.13 -0.81 -6.44
N ARG A 233 8.45 0.25 -6.80
CA ARG A 233 7.01 0.26 -7.09
C ARG A 233 6.76 1.00 -8.39
N VAL A 234 6.20 0.28 -9.34
CA VAL A 234 5.63 0.86 -10.55
C VAL A 234 4.13 0.95 -10.34
N ILE A 235 3.63 2.17 -10.28
CA ILE A 235 2.24 2.46 -9.90
C ILE A 235 1.56 3.17 -11.06
N LYS A 236 0.36 2.72 -11.38
CA LYS A 236 -0.56 3.47 -12.22
C LYS A 236 -1.58 4.13 -11.30
N PRO A 237 -1.59 5.46 -11.21
CA PRO A 237 -2.54 6.17 -10.36
C PRO A 237 -3.95 6.11 -10.95
N VAL A 238 -4.93 6.56 -10.17
CA VAL A 238 -6.31 6.69 -10.64
C VAL A 238 -6.41 7.63 -11.84
N LYS A 239 -7.32 7.31 -12.73
CA LYS A 239 -7.57 8.11 -13.94
C LYS A 239 -8.25 9.42 -13.60
N VAL A 240 -8.07 10.41 -14.46
CA VAL A 240 -8.86 11.65 -14.40
C VAL A 240 -10.36 11.32 -14.44
N GLY A 241 -11.12 11.94 -13.54
CA GLY A 241 -12.56 11.67 -13.40
C GLY A 241 -12.91 10.52 -12.45
N PHE A 242 -11.92 9.99 -11.72
CA PHE A 242 -12.17 9.06 -10.61
C PHE A 242 -13.20 9.63 -9.63
N THR A 243 -14.15 8.80 -9.24
CA THR A 243 -15.18 9.16 -8.25
C THR A 243 -14.97 8.31 -6.99
N PRO A 244 -14.62 8.94 -5.85
CA PRO A 244 -14.47 8.22 -4.58
C PRO A 244 -15.69 7.39 -4.22
N TYR A 245 -15.48 6.23 -3.56
CA TYR A 245 -16.49 5.28 -3.10
C TYR A 245 -17.35 4.61 -4.20
N ARG A 246 -17.12 4.95 -5.47
CA ARG A 246 -17.71 4.30 -6.63
C ARG A 246 -16.67 3.55 -7.45
N ASP A 247 -15.59 4.24 -7.77
CA ASP A 247 -14.49 3.71 -8.59
C ASP A 247 -13.37 3.26 -7.67
N TYR A 248 -12.78 2.11 -7.95
CA TYR A 248 -11.70 1.54 -7.15
C TYR A 248 -10.60 1.02 -8.07
N ILE A 249 -9.37 1.03 -7.58
CA ILE A 249 -8.22 0.39 -8.22
C ILE A 249 -7.69 -0.74 -7.33
N GLY A 250 -6.84 -1.58 -7.88
CA GLY A 250 -6.31 -2.75 -7.18
C GLY A 250 -5.45 -2.40 -5.97
N SER A 251 -5.26 -3.37 -5.09
CA SER A 251 -4.53 -3.25 -3.83
C SER A 251 -3.34 -4.19 -3.78
N ARG A 252 -2.28 -3.76 -3.11
CA ARG A 252 -1.13 -4.57 -2.69
C ARG A 252 -1.10 -4.64 -1.17
N LEU A 253 -0.99 -5.85 -0.63
CA LEU A 253 -0.68 -6.07 0.78
C LEU A 253 0.84 -6.04 0.93
N GLU A 254 1.31 -5.13 1.74
CA GLU A 254 2.73 -4.95 2.03
C GLU A 254 3.00 -5.17 3.51
N ILE A 255 4.19 -5.70 3.80
CA ILE A 255 4.69 -5.85 5.16
C ILE A 255 6.04 -5.15 5.23
N VAL A 256 6.20 -4.23 6.18
CA VAL A 256 7.45 -3.50 6.43
C VAL A 256 8.03 -3.89 7.79
N ASN A 257 9.33 -4.20 7.82
CA ASN A 257 10.07 -4.33 9.06
C ASN A 257 10.41 -2.94 9.59
N VAL A 258 9.99 -2.60 10.80
CA VAL A 258 10.06 -1.24 11.33
C VAL A 258 11.49 -0.79 11.68
N ALA A 259 12.39 -1.73 11.96
CA ALA A 259 13.79 -1.42 12.29
C ALA A 259 14.62 -1.16 11.03
N SER A 260 14.52 -2.03 10.03
CA SER A 260 15.32 -1.95 8.80
C SER A 260 14.68 -1.12 7.70
N GLY A 261 13.37 -0.86 7.77
CA GLY A 261 12.58 -0.28 6.68
C GLY A 261 12.40 -1.22 5.48
N HIS A 262 12.88 -2.48 5.55
CA HIS A 262 12.70 -3.44 4.47
C HIS A 262 11.23 -3.81 4.33
N ARG A 263 10.67 -3.65 3.11
CA ARG A 263 9.27 -3.93 2.84
C ARG A 263 9.07 -4.83 1.62
N ASN A 264 8.13 -5.74 1.71
CA ASN A 264 7.76 -6.67 0.64
C ASN A 264 6.27 -6.62 0.35
N VAL A 265 5.92 -6.75 -0.94
CA VAL A 265 4.56 -7.08 -1.37
C VAL A 265 4.35 -8.58 -1.14
N VAL A 266 3.38 -8.94 -0.32
CA VAL A 266 3.06 -10.35 -0.03
C VAL A 266 1.85 -10.85 -0.81
N TYR A 267 0.96 -9.94 -1.23
CA TYR A 267 -0.21 -10.24 -2.04
C TYR A 267 -0.62 -9.03 -2.89
N SER A 268 -1.20 -9.29 -4.06
CA SER A 268 -1.75 -8.27 -4.94
C SER A 268 -3.07 -8.74 -5.54
N SER A 269 -4.02 -7.83 -5.69
CA SER A 269 -5.32 -8.13 -6.29
C SER A 269 -5.86 -6.94 -7.08
N LYS A 270 -6.50 -7.22 -8.21
CA LYS A 270 -7.28 -6.21 -8.95
C LYS A 270 -8.58 -5.85 -8.21
N VAL A 271 -9.12 -6.79 -7.43
CA VAL A 271 -10.20 -6.51 -6.50
C VAL A 271 -9.60 -5.77 -5.30
N PRO A 272 -10.00 -4.53 -5.02
CA PRO A 272 -9.46 -3.77 -3.91
C PRO A 272 -9.80 -4.39 -2.57
N PHE A 273 -8.86 -4.32 -1.67
CA PHE A 273 -8.99 -4.73 -0.27
C PHE A 273 -8.28 -3.72 0.63
N GLU A 274 -8.61 -3.72 1.93
CA GLU A 274 -8.27 -2.67 2.87
C GLU A 274 -8.00 -3.21 4.27
N ALA A 275 -7.30 -2.42 5.11
CA ALA A 275 -7.25 -2.54 6.55
C ALA A 275 -6.75 -3.91 7.05
N PRO A 276 -5.47 -4.26 6.86
CA PRO A 276 -4.91 -5.52 7.32
C PRO A 276 -4.72 -5.53 8.84
N ASN A 277 -5.34 -6.48 9.55
CA ASN A 277 -5.25 -6.67 10.99
C ASN A 277 -4.65 -8.05 11.32
N TRP A 278 -3.53 -8.08 12.05
CA TRP A 278 -2.84 -9.33 12.39
C TRP A 278 -3.61 -10.19 13.38
N LEU A 279 -3.64 -11.51 13.16
CA LEU A 279 -4.00 -12.45 14.21
C LEU A 279 -2.91 -12.48 15.30
N PRO A 280 -3.25 -12.67 16.58
CA PRO A 280 -2.28 -12.67 17.70
C PRO A 280 -1.21 -13.75 17.60
N ASP A 281 -1.45 -14.84 16.87
CA ASP A 281 -0.47 -15.90 16.63
C ASP A 281 0.47 -15.62 15.44
N GLY A 282 0.27 -14.51 14.72
CA GLY A 282 1.06 -14.14 13.56
C GLY A 282 0.81 -14.98 12.30
N SER A 283 -0.12 -15.92 12.32
CA SER A 283 -0.35 -16.85 11.21
C SER A 283 -1.06 -16.21 10.03
N ALA A 284 -1.84 -15.16 10.25
CA ALA A 284 -2.65 -14.55 9.21
C ALA A 284 -2.95 -13.07 9.47
N LEU A 285 -3.43 -12.41 8.42
CA LEU A 285 -4.04 -11.08 8.45
C LEU A 285 -5.54 -11.19 8.14
N LEU A 286 -6.35 -10.42 8.83
CA LEU A 286 -7.73 -10.16 8.43
C LEU A 286 -7.77 -8.88 7.62
N TYR A 287 -8.60 -8.84 6.59
CA TYR A 287 -8.84 -7.64 5.79
C TYR A 287 -10.26 -7.65 5.22
N ASN A 288 -10.78 -6.51 4.85
CA ASN A 288 -12.01 -6.46 4.09
C ASN A 288 -11.74 -6.16 2.61
N ALA A 289 -12.58 -6.70 1.72
CA ALA A 289 -12.55 -6.38 0.30
C ALA A 289 -13.65 -5.37 -0.03
N SER A 290 -13.26 -4.23 -0.60
CA SER A 290 -14.14 -3.12 -0.96
C SER A 290 -14.17 -2.90 -2.46
N GLY A 291 -15.38 -2.81 -3.06
CA GLY A 291 -15.55 -2.58 -4.49
C GLY A 291 -15.26 -3.83 -5.34
N GLY A 292 -15.03 -3.65 -6.63
CA GLY A 292 -14.82 -4.76 -7.57
C GLY A 292 -16.08 -5.58 -7.82
N ASP A 293 -16.07 -6.83 -7.43
CA ASP A 293 -17.24 -7.72 -7.51
C ASP A 293 -18.29 -7.35 -6.45
N PRO A 294 -19.55 -7.13 -6.81
CA PRO A 294 -20.62 -6.87 -5.84
C PRO A 294 -20.79 -7.95 -4.77
N THR A 295 -20.39 -9.20 -5.06
CA THR A 295 -20.50 -10.32 -4.12
C THR A 295 -19.35 -10.37 -3.11
N SER A 296 -18.22 -9.70 -3.39
CA SER A 296 -17.06 -9.62 -2.51
C SER A 296 -16.96 -8.30 -1.75
N ARG A 297 -17.78 -7.31 -2.11
CA ARG A 297 -17.76 -5.99 -1.50
C ARG A 297 -18.21 -6.05 -0.04
N GLY A 298 -17.37 -5.50 0.86
CA GLY A 298 -17.67 -5.48 2.28
C GLY A 298 -17.62 -6.85 2.95
N ARG A 299 -16.86 -7.79 2.43
CA ARG A 299 -16.65 -9.11 3.03
C ARG A 299 -15.33 -9.13 3.81
N LEU A 300 -15.33 -9.86 4.91
CA LEU A 300 -14.14 -10.09 5.72
C LEU A 300 -13.40 -11.34 5.23
N TRP A 301 -12.07 -11.21 5.07
CA TRP A 301 -11.20 -12.27 4.58
C TRP A 301 -10.05 -12.52 5.55
N ARG A 302 -9.60 -13.77 5.62
CA ARG A 302 -8.37 -14.19 6.27
C ARG A 302 -7.31 -14.49 5.22
N PHE A 303 -6.17 -13.79 5.29
CA PHE A 303 -5.00 -14.04 4.45
C PHE A 303 -3.94 -14.80 5.25
N ASP A 304 -3.67 -16.02 4.87
CA ASP A 304 -2.66 -16.87 5.49
C ASP A 304 -1.25 -16.47 5.04
N ILE A 305 -0.38 -16.17 5.98
CA ILE A 305 0.97 -15.63 5.70
C ILE A 305 1.86 -16.68 5.03
N ALA A 306 1.76 -17.94 5.46
CA ALA A 306 2.64 -19.02 4.96
C ALA A 306 2.25 -19.45 3.54
N THR A 307 0.96 -19.66 3.31
CA THR A 307 0.44 -20.12 2.00
C THR A 307 0.15 -18.98 1.03
N ARG A 308 0.01 -17.75 1.52
CA ARG A 308 -0.41 -16.55 0.76
C ARG A 308 -1.78 -16.69 0.08
N LEU A 309 -2.67 -17.45 0.70
CA LEU A 309 -4.02 -17.67 0.20
C LEU A 309 -5.07 -16.96 1.04
N PRO A 310 -6.00 -16.22 0.40
CA PRO A 310 -7.15 -15.63 1.06
C PRO A 310 -8.26 -16.68 1.27
N THR A 311 -8.94 -16.62 2.41
CA THR A 311 -10.12 -17.41 2.74
C THR A 311 -11.23 -16.49 3.25
N LEU A 312 -12.45 -16.63 2.73
CA LEU A 312 -13.59 -15.86 3.18
C LEU A 312 -14.00 -16.28 4.60
N ILE A 313 -14.27 -15.30 5.47
CA ILE A 313 -14.86 -15.52 6.79
C ILE A 313 -16.37 -15.38 6.66
N ASP A 314 -17.12 -16.36 7.18
CA ASP A 314 -18.58 -16.27 7.24
C ASP A 314 -19.00 -15.33 8.38
N THR A 315 -19.55 -14.19 8.05
CA THR A 315 -20.06 -13.19 8.96
C THR A 315 -21.59 -13.14 8.96
N GLY A 316 -22.26 -14.24 8.59
CA GLY A 316 -23.71 -14.36 8.56
C GLY A 316 -24.35 -13.27 7.68
N PHE A 317 -25.25 -12.47 8.25
CA PHE A 317 -25.93 -11.39 7.54
C PHE A 317 -25.05 -10.14 7.29
N ALA A 318 -23.95 -9.99 8.01
CA ALA A 318 -23.06 -8.83 7.90
C ALA A 318 -22.13 -8.96 6.69
N ILE A 319 -22.64 -8.59 5.52
CA ILE A 319 -21.97 -8.76 4.21
C ILE A 319 -21.61 -7.42 3.55
N ARG A 320 -21.76 -6.32 4.30
CA ARG A 320 -21.43 -4.96 3.87
C ARG A 320 -20.56 -4.27 4.91
N ASN A 321 -19.52 -4.99 5.36
CA ASN A 321 -18.55 -4.42 6.27
C ASN A 321 -17.80 -3.28 5.59
N ASN A 322 -17.54 -2.22 6.32
CA ASN A 322 -16.53 -1.23 5.94
C ASN A 322 -15.14 -1.71 6.38
N ASN A 323 -14.13 -0.86 6.29
CA ASN A 323 -12.75 -1.22 6.65
C ASN A 323 -12.48 -1.23 8.17
N ASP A 324 -13.44 -0.88 9.02
CA ASP A 324 -13.26 -0.82 10.46
C ASP A 324 -13.65 -2.16 11.10
N HIS A 325 -12.67 -3.02 11.29
CA HIS A 325 -12.81 -4.32 11.95
C HIS A 325 -11.61 -4.54 12.88
N VAL A 326 -11.84 -4.86 14.13
CA VAL A 326 -10.78 -4.93 15.14
C VAL A 326 -10.91 -6.18 16.00
N LEU A 327 -9.81 -6.92 16.12
CA LEU A 327 -9.69 -8.07 17.01
C LEU A 327 -9.64 -7.64 18.48
N SER A 328 -10.25 -8.42 19.37
CA SER A 328 -9.97 -8.33 20.79
C SER A 328 -8.51 -8.68 21.08
N PHE A 329 -7.94 -8.19 22.17
CA PHE A 329 -6.53 -8.43 22.52
C PHE A 329 -6.15 -9.90 22.63
N ASP A 330 -7.10 -10.76 23.03
CA ASP A 330 -6.93 -12.22 23.09
C ASP A 330 -7.20 -12.91 21.74
N GLY A 331 -7.64 -12.16 20.73
CA GLY A 331 -7.94 -12.66 19.39
C GLY A 331 -9.16 -13.58 19.28
N GLN A 332 -9.95 -13.73 20.33
CA GLN A 332 -11.11 -14.64 20.33
C GLN A 332 -12.33 -14.03 19.63
N GLN A 333 -12.46 -12.71 19.71
CA GLN A 333 -13.56 -11.96 19.14
C GLN A 333 -13.05 -10.95 18.10
N ILE A 334 -13.89 -10.67 17.13
CA ILE A 334 -13.72 -9.53 16.24
C ILE A 334 -14.95 -8.64 16.33
N ALA A 335 -14.73 -7.34 16.38
CA ALA A 335 -15.79 -6.36 16.21
C ALA A 335 -15.71 -5.78 14.79
N ILE A 336 -16.83 -5.65 14.14
CA ILE A 336 -16.98 -5.20 12.75
C ILE A 336 -17.96 -4.04 12.67
N SER A 337 -17.73 -3.12 11.75
CA SER A 337 -18.69 -2.09 11.36
C SER A 337 -19.40 -2.53 10.08
N ASP A 338 -20.69 -2.77 10.13
CA ASP A 338 -21.46 -3.31 9.00
C ASP A 338 -22.66 -2.45 8.65
N GLN A 339 -22.96 -2.36 7.35
CA GLN A 339 -24.03 -1.54 6.77
C GLN A 339 -25.18 -2.38 6.18
N SER A 340 -25.24 -3.68 6.46
CA SER A 340 -26.27 -4.58 5.92
C SER A 340 -27.67 -4.32 6.50
N GLN A 341 -27.72 -3.75 7.70
CA GLN A 341 -28.94 -3.39 8.42
C GLN A 341 -29.07 -1.85 8.54
N ASP A 342 -29.99 -1.37 9.34
CA ASP A 342 -30.12 0.03 9.76
C ASP A 342 -30.11 1.06 8.61
N LYS A 343 -30.77 0.78 7.50
CA LYS A 343 -30.88 1.67 6.33
C LYS A 343 -29.51 2.05 5.75
N ASN A 344 -28.58 1.10 5.72
CA ASN A 344 -27.19 1.29 5.25
C ASN A 344 -26.33 2.21 6.15
N GLN A 345 -26.70 2.40 7.40
CA GLN A 345 -25.87 3.08 8.38
C GLN A 345 -24.92 2.09 9.05
N SER A 346 -23.69 2.53 9.32
CA SER A 346 -22.69 1.70 9.97
C SER A 346 -23.09 1.40 11.43
N THR A 347 -23.10 0.11 11.78
CA THR A 347 -23.46 -0.41 13.10
C THR A 347 -22.38 -1.38 13.55
N ILE A 348 -21.99 -1.35 14.82
CA ILE A 348 -20.98 -2.25 15.36
C ILE A 348 -21.61 -3.54 15.84
N TYR A 349 -21.01 -4.64 15.38
CA TYR A 349 -21.33 -6.01 15.79
C TYR A 349 -20.08 -6.72 16.30
N THR A 350 -20.24 -7.69 17.20
CA THR A 350 -19.18 -8.62 17.60
C THR A 350 -19.53 -10.05 17.18
N LEU A 351 -18.51 -10.84 16.87
CA LEU A 351 -18.63 -12.27 16.56
C LEU A 351 -17.30 -12.97 16.86
N PRO A 352 -17.29 -14.33 16.94
CA PRO A 352 -16.04 -15.07 17.02
C PRO A 352 -15.12 -14.76 15.83
N THR A 353 -13.82 -14.71 16.04
CA THR A 353 -12.83 -14.44 14.97
C THR A 353 -12.89 -15.46 13.83
N ALA A 354 -13.30 -16.70 14.12
CA ALA A 354 -13.51 -17.74 13.11
C ALA A 354 -14.77 -17.54 12.25
N GLY A 355 -15.59 -16.53 12.56
CA GLY A 355 -16.87 -16.28 11.91
C GLY A 355 -18.06 -16.72 12.75
N GLY A 356 -19.27 -16.45 12.27
CA GLY A 356 -20.52 -16.79 12.92
C GLY A 356 -21.59 -15.70 12.79
N VAL A 357 -22.62 -15.79 13.61
CA VAL A 357 -23.72 -14.82 13.60
C VAL A 357 -23.34 -13.58 14.42
N PRO A 358 -23.31 -12.38 13.80
CA PRO A 358 -22.95 -11.14 14.47
C PRO A 358 -23.97 -10.75 15.55
N LYS A 359 -23.49 -10.33 16.71
CA LYS A 359 -24.25 -9.76 17.80
C LYS A 359 -24.14 -8.23 17.78
N ARG A 360 -25.26 -7.53 17.69
CA ARG A 360 -25.29 -6.06 17.71
C ARG A 360 -24.81 -5.51 19.06
N ILE A 361 -23.96 -4.47 18.98
CA ILE A 361 -23.42 -3.78 20.17
C ILE A 361 -23.92 -2.34 20.24
N THR A 362 -23.81 -1.56 19.17
CA THR A 362 -24.19 -0.14 19.23
C THR A 362 -25.69 0.06 18.99
N PRO A 363 -26.36 0.80 19.88
CA PRO A 363 -27.79 1.08 19.73
C PRO A 363 -28.07 2.17 18.68
N LEU A 364 -27.13 3.10 18.51
CA LEU A 364 -27.27 4.24 17.61
C LEU A 364 -26.28 4.13 16.42
N THR A 365 -26.62 4.83 15.35
CA THR A 365 -25.87 4.83 14.08
C THR A 365 -25.69 6.26 13.55
N PRO A 366 -24.63 6.56 12.76
CA PRO A 366 -23.53 5.66 12.41
C PRO A 366 -22.56 5.43 13.57
N SER A 367 -21.91 4.25 13.59
CA SER A 367 -20.86 3.89 14.55
C SER A 367 -19.77 3.10 13.82
N TYR A 368 -18.49 3.45 14.03
CA TYR A 368 -17.32 2.92 13.35
C TYR A 368 -16.34 2.36 14.39
N MET A 369 -15.97 1.08 14.24
CA MET A 369 -15.18 0.35 15.22
C MET A 369 -13.70 0.61 15.09
N HIS A 370 -13.01 0.92 16.23
CA HIS A 370 -11.57 1.16 16.21
C HIS A 370 -10.78 0.52 17.34
N GLY A 371 -11.37 0.25 18.52
CA GLY A 371 -10.60 -0.25 19.64
C GLY A 371 -11.38 -1.10 20.64
N TRP A 372 -10.68 -2.02 21.30
CA TRP A 372 -11.12 -2.77 22.46
C TRP A 372 -10.32 -2.34 23.67
N THR A 373 -10.92 -2.43 24.87
CA THR A 373 -10.11 -2.45 26.09
C THR A 373 -9.40 -3.80 26.26
N PRO A 374 -8.20 -3.84 26.89
CA PRO A 374 -7.45 -5.11 27.05
C PRO A 374 -8.20 -6.21 27.81
N ASP A 375 -9.14 -5.83 28.69
CA ASP A 375 -10.01 -6.76 29.42
C ASP A 375 -11.24 -7.21 28.61
N ALA A 376 -11.33 -6.79 27.35
CA ALA A 376 -12.41 -7.04 26.39
C ALA A 376 -13.82 -6.62 26.87
N LYS A 377 -13.93 -5.76 27.90
CA LYS A 377 -15.23 -5.34 28.42
C LYS A 377 -15.84 -4.17 27.67
N TRP A 378 -15.04 -3.36 26.99
CA TRP A 378 -15.50 -2.15 26.32
C TRP A 378 -14.99 -2.11 24.89
N LEU A 379 -15.86 -1.62 24.00
CA LEU A 379 -15.51 -1.17 22.66
C LEU A 379 -15.36 0.34 22.67
N ILE A 380 -14.31 0.83 22.00
CA ILE A 380 -14.05 2.25 21.78
C ILE A 380 -14.21 2.51 20.28
N TYR A 381 -14.99 3.49 19.92
CA TYR A 381 -15.41 3.69 18.55
C TYR A 381 -15.73 5.15 18.22
N THR A 382 -15.76 5.47 16.95
CA THR A 382 -16.23 6.77 16.45
C THR A 382 -17.73 6.71 16.21
N GLY A 383 -18.47 7.64 16.80
CA GLY A 383 -19.92 7.73 16.64
C GLY A 383 -20.36 9.08 16.06
N GLY A 384 -21.13 9.06 14.97
CA GLY A 384 -21.78 10.26 14.44
C GLY A 384 -23.13 10.48 15.13
N ARG A 385 -23.28 11.58 15.86
CA ARG A 385 -24.52 11.91 16.57
C ARG A 385 -24.92 13.35 16.27
N ILE A 386 -26.22 13.59 16.12
CA ILE A 386 -26.75 14.96 15.96
C ILE A 386 -26.80 15.60 17.34
N PRO A 387 -26.01 16.65 17.58
CA PRO A 387 -26.04 17.36 18.87
C PRO A 387 -27.38 18.05 19.08
N LYS A 388 -27.71 18.33 20.34
CA LYS A 388 -28.98 19.02 20.68
C LYS A 388 -29.07 20.39 20.00
N GLY A 389 -30.04 20.52 19.08
CA GLY A 389 -30.24 21.73 18.30
C GLY A 389 -29.44 21.79 17.00
N GLY A 390 -28.58 20.79 16.72
CA GLY A 390 -27.88 20.62 15.45
C GLY A 390 -28.75 19.97 14.37
N LYS A 391 -28.22 19.93 13.15
CA LYS A 391 -28.87 19.27 11.99
C LYS A 391 -28.01 18.14 11.42
N ASP A 392 -26.71 18.23 11.60
CA ASP A 392 -25.71 17.31 11.03
C ASP A 392 -25.05 16.51 12.14
N ASN A 393 -24.47 15.36 11.79
CA ASN A 393 -23.69 14.57 12.72
C ASN A 393 -22.40 15.30 13.11
N GLU A 394 -22.11 15.33 14.40
CA GLU A 394 -20.76 15.55 14.94
C GLU A 394 -20.16 14.16 15.25
N TYR A 395 -18.89 13.99 14.97
CA TYR A 395 -18.20 12.72 15.17
C TYR A 395 -17.28 12.81 16.37
N ASP A 396 -17.59 12.02 17.36
CA ASP A 396 -16.91 11.93 18.65
C ASP A 396 -16.49 10.50 18.96
N ILE A 397 -15.58 10.36 19.94
CA ILE A 397 -15.20 9.07 20.49
C ILE A 397 -16.21 8.65 21.55
N TYR A 398 -16.71 7.43 21.39
CA TYR A 398 -17.66 6.79 22.29
C TYR A 398 -17.10 5.48 22.84
N LYS A 399 -17.67 5.02 23.97
CA LYS A 399 -17.50 3.65 24.45
C LYS A 399 -18.84 2.99 24.74
N ALA A 400 -18.90 1.68 24.51
CA ALA A 400 -20.03 0.83 24.85
C ALA A 400 -19.55 -0.49 25.44
N ALA A 401 -20.37 -1.10 26.30
CA ALA A 401 -20.07 -2.44 26.82
C ALA A 401 -20.05 -3.46 25.67
N SER A 402 -19.04 -4.33 25.62
CA SER A 402 -18.83 -5.30 24.54
C SER A 402 -19.91 -6.40 24.50
N ASP A 403 -20.66 -6.56 25.58
CA ASP A 403 -21.82 -7.43 25.62
C ASP A 403 -23.12 -6.79 25.09
N GLY A 404 -23.04 -5.52 24.64
CA GLY A 404 -24.19 -4.76 24.13
C GLY A 404 -25.16 -4.28 25.22
N SER A 405 -24.80 -4.39 26.50
CA SER A 405 -25.60 -3.89 27.60
C SER A 405 -25.37 -2.39 27.85
N GLY A 406 -26.38 -1.74 28.40
CA GLY A 406 -26.26 -0.35 28.82
C GLY A 406 -26.38 0.69 27.70
N LYS A 407 -25.92 1.90 28.00
CA LYS A 407 -25.91 3.04 27.07
C LYS A 407 -24.50 3.32 26.64
N GLU A 408 -24.36 3.86 25.41
CA GLU A 408 -23.09 4.44 24.97
C GLU A 408 -22.72 5.68 25.81
N ILE A 409 -21.42 5.90 25.96
CA ILE A 409 -20.85 7.02 26.72
C ILE A 409 -19.97 7.83 25.75
N ASN A 410 -20.31 9.12 25.55
CA ASN A 410 -19.46 10.05 24.82
C ASN A 410 -18.24 10.41 25.67
N LEU A 411 -17.02 10.29 25.08
CA LEU A 411 -15.76 10.56 25.76
C LEU A 411 -15.12 11.89 25.35
N THR A 412 -15.45 12.45 24.18
CA THR A 412 -14.83 13.70 23.69
C THR A 412 -15.79 14.90 23.72
N GLY A 413 -16.92 14.86 23.04
CA GLY A 413 -17.93 15.92 23.05
C GLY A 413 -17.37 17.30 22.71
N SER A 414 -16.41 17.39 21.80
CA SER A 414 -15.73 18.63 21.42
C SER A 414 -16.02 18.99 19.97
N PRO A 415 -16.03 20.31 19.61
CA PRO A 415 -16.19 20.70 18.23
C PRO A 415 -15.08 20.13 17.34
N GLY A 416 -15.43 19.72 16.11
CA GLY A 416 -14.53 19.15 15.12
C GLY A 416 -14.74 17.65 14.96
N LEU A 417 -13.84 17.03 14.21
CA LEU A 417 -13.83 15.57 13.99
C LEU A 417 -12.87 14.92 14.97
N ASP A 418 -13.38 13.97 15.76
CA ASP A 418 -12.59 13.02 16.55
C ASP A 418 -12.83 11.62 16.01
N ASP A 419 -11.74 10.91 15.63
CA ASP A 419 -11.84 9.63 14.93
C ASP A 419 -10.68 8.69 15.27
N GLY A 420 -10.78 7.42 14.85
CA GLY A 420 -9.72 6.43 14.90
C GLY A 420 -9.17 6.11 16.31
N PRO A 421 -10.02 5.89 17.33
CA PRO A 421 -9.53 5.65 18.69
C PRO A 421 -8.95 4.25 18.86
N GLU A 422 -7.74 4.15 19.44
CA GLU A 422 -7.16 2.88 19.89
C GLU A 422 -6.74 2.94 21.36
N VAL A 423 -6.96 1.85 22.08
CA VAL A 423 -6.59 1.73 23.50
C VAL A 423 -5.14 1.23 23.61
N SER A 424 -4.33 1.89 24.44
CA SER A 424 -2.98 1.43 24.71
C SER A 424 -2.96 0.03 25.32
N PRO A 425 -1.94 -0.82 25.02
CA PRO A 425 -1.87 -2.18 25.54
C PRO A 425 -1.89 -2.30 27.06
N ASP A 426 -1.45 -1.26 27.79
CA ASP A 426 -1.52 -1.19 29.25
C ASP A 426 -2.89 -0.75 29.80
N GLY A 427 -3.84 -0.45 28.91
CA GLY A 427 -5.21 -0.06 29.25
C GLY A 427 -5.38 1.31 29.91
N LYS A 428 -4.38 2.20 29.83
CA LYS A 428 -4.45 3.51 30.50
C LYS A 428 -4.92 4.64 29.62
N TRP A 429 -4.64 4.58 28.32
CA TRP A 429 -4.85 5.66 27.38
C TRP A 429 -5.69 5.22 26.18
N ILE A 430 -6.46 6.16 25.65
CA ILE A 430 -7.07 6.10 24.33
C ILE A 430 -6.32 7.12 23.47
N TYR A 431 -5.68 6.67 22.39
CA TYR A 431 -5.14 7.54 21.37
C TYR A 431 -6.16 7.69 20.25
N PHE A 432 -6.26 8.87 19.67
CA PHE A 432 -7.22 9.18 18.62
C PHE A 432 -6.72 10.35 17.79
N ASN A 433 -7.26 10.53 16.61
CA ASN A 433 -6.98 11.68 15.79
C ASN A 433 -8.10 12.73 15.92
N SER A 434 -7.72 14.02 15.88
CA SER A 434 -8.66 15.12 16.11
C SER A 434 -8.26 16.39 15.36
N THR A 435 -9.27 17.09 14.83
CA THR A 435 -9.10 18.42 14.19
C THR A 435 -9.18 19.59 15.18
N ARG A 436 -9.29 19.36 16.48
CA ARG A 436 -9.45 20.42 17.52
C ARG A 436 -8.34 21.47 17.53
N SER A 437 -7.17 21.19 16.97
CA SER A 437 -6.06 22.15 16.80
C SER A 437 -6.03 22.83 15.43
N GLY A 438 -7.03 22.61 14.58
CA GLY A 438 -7.12 23.13 13.20
C GLY A 438 -6.68 22.14 12.15
N GLN A 439 -5.57 21.39 12.37
CA GLN A 439 -5.12 20.27 11.56
C GLN A 439 -5.44 18.97 12.25
N MET A 440 -5.51 17.88 11.46
CA MET A 440 -5.66 16.53 12.02
C MET A 440 -4.36 16.12 12.69
N GLN A 441 -4.43 15.87 13.99
CA GLN A 441 -3.29 15.48 14.81
C GLN A 441 -3.68 14.35 15.76
N ILE A 442 -2.68 13.61 16.24
CA ILE A 442 -2.90 12.56 17.23
C ILE A 442 -2.98 13.18 18.62
N TRP A 443 -3.99 12.76 19.35
CA TRP A 443 -4.28 13.12 20.73
C TRP A 443 -4.40 11.87 21.59
N ARG A 444 -4.32 12.00 22.91
CA ARG A 444 -4.61 10.93 23.85
C ARG A 444 -5.46 11.44 25.01
N MET A 445 -6.20 10.53 25.63
CA MET A 445 -6.99 10.78 26.83
C MET A 445 -7.05 9.54 27.72
N GLY A 446 -7.40 9.69 28.99
CA GLY A 446 -7.72 8.55 29.87
C GLY A 446 -8.97 7.79 29.41
N LEU A 447 -9.17 6.56 29.88
CA LEU A 447 -10.35 5.73 29.56
C LEU A 447 -11.70 6.33 30.03
N ASP A 448 -11.65 7.38 30.84
CA ASP A 448 -12.80 8.15 31.30
C ASP A 448 -13.06 9.44 30.48
N GLY A 449 -12.29 9.68 29.41
CA GLY A 449 -12.36 10.86 28.56
C GLY A 449 -11.66 12.10 29.13
N LYS A 450 -10.93 11.97 30.24
CA LYS A 450 -10.20 13.08 30.85
C LYS A 450 -8.72 13.09 30.48
N ASN A 451 -8.01 14.16 30.90
CA ASN A 451 -6.56 14.33 30.67
C ASN A 451 -6.23 14.28 29.17
N VAL A 452 -6.94 15.07 28.38
CA VAL A 452 -6.74 15.16 26.92
C VAL A 452 -5.44 15.88 26.63
N GLU A 453 -4.52 15.24 25.90
CA GLU A 453 -3.19 15.75 25.57
C GLU A 453 -2.89 15.56 24.09
N ARG A 454 -2.22 16.53 23.48
CA ARG A 454 -1.74 16.43 22.09
C ARG A 454 -0.47 15.58 22.04
N VAL A 455 -0.40 14.65 21.07
CA VAL A 455 0.73 13.73 20.88
C VAL A 455 1.59 14.15 19.69
N THR A 456 0.97 14.47 18.54
CA THR A 456 1.70 15.02 17.38
C THR A 456 1.47 16.51 17.24
N SER A 457 2.50 17.24 16.78
CA SER A 457 2.46 18.71 16.65
C SER A 457 3.14 19.21 15.38
N ASP A 458 3.31 18.34 14.38
CA ASP A 458 3.91 18.70 13.10
C ASP A 458 2.88 19.38 12.20
N ASP A 459 2.96 20.71 12.11
CA ASP A 459 2.01 21.52 11.34
C ASP A 459 2.11 21.34 9.81
N LYS A 460 3.03 20.50 9.32
CA LYS A 460 3.17 20.19 7.89
C LYS A 460 2.34 18.99 7.43
N TRP A 461 1.74 18.25 8.37
CA TRP A 461 1.07 16.98 8.08
C TRP A 461 -0.26 16.86 8.81
N ASN A 462 -1.19 16.15 8.18
CA ASN A 462 -2.42 15.67 8.79
C ASN A 462 -2.20 14.20 9.20
N ASP A 463 -2.22 13.93 10.50
CA ASP A 463 -1.91 12.62 11.10
C ASP A 463 -3.17 11.88 11.51
N TRP A 464 -3.29 10.62 11.05
CA TRP A 464 -4.47 9.77 11.21
C TRP A 464 -4.11 8.39 11.73
N PHE A 465 -5.07 7.72 12.39
CA PHE A 465 -5.05 6.31 12.78
C PHE A 465 -3.80 5.88 13.55
N PRO A 466 -3.69 6.27 14.84
CA PRO A 466 -2.58 5.83 15.69
C PRO A 466 -2.75 4.36 16.06
N HIS A 467 -1.77 3.50 15.74
CA HIS A 467 -1.79 2.08 16.08
C HIS A 467 -0.58 1.69 16.89
N PHE A 468 -0.82 1.08 18.06
CA PHE A 468 0.22 0.67 18.99
C PHE A 468 0.99 -0.57 18.53
N SER A 469 2.31 -0.56 18.80
CA SER A 469 3.05 -1.82 18.89
C SER A 469 2.55 -2.66 20.07
N PRO A 470 2.65 -4.00 20.01
CA PRO A 470 2.16 -4.87 21.10
C PRO A 470 2.78 -4.58 22.47
N ASP A 471 4.03 -4.09 22.51
CA ASP A 471 4.72 -3.68 23.74
C ASP A 471 4.37 -2.26 24.22
N GLY A 472 3.51 -1.55 23.47
CA GLY A 472 3.06 -0.19 23.78
C GLY A 472 4.10 0.91 23.66
N LYS A 473 5.31 0.63 23.12
CA LYS A 473 6.40 1.61 23.04
C LYS A 473 6.36 2.48 21.80
N TRP A 474 5.69 2.03 20.74
CA TRP A 474 5.62 2.70 19.45
C TRP A 474 4.19 2.87 19.01
N ILE A 475 3.95 3.91 18.22
CA ILE A 475 2.74 4.04 17.40
C ILE A 475 3.13 4.23 15.94
N THR A 476 2.36 3.62 15.03
CA THR A 476 2.33 4.00 13.62
C THR A 476 1.19 4.95 13.36
N ILE A 477 1.39 5.85 12.40
CA ILE A 477 0.40 6.82 11.93
C ILE A 477 0.47 6.93 10.41
N ILE A 478 -0.64 7.19 9.76
CA ILE A 478 -0.65 7.61 8.36
C ILE A 478 -0.74 9.13 8.28
N SER A 479 0.11 9.73 7.44
CA SER A 479 0.24 11.19 7.33
C SER A 479 0.01 11.63 5.90
N TYR A 480 -0.86 12.61 5.73
CA TYR A 480 -1.14 13.28 4.46
C TYR A 480 -0.52 14.67 4.44
N GLY A 481 -0.16 15.16 3.24
CA GLY A 481 0.23 16.55 3.05
C GLY A 481 -0.94 17.53 3.25
N LEU A 482 -0.61 18.83 3.32
CA LEU A 482 -1.59 19.89 3.56
C LEU A 482 -2.54 20.13 2.38
N GLU A 483 -2.31 19.52 1.23
CA GLU A 483 -3.23 19.51 0.10
C GLU A 483 -4.48 18.64 0.34
N VAL A 484 -4.48 17.83 1.40
CA VAL A 484 -5.63 17.06 1.86
C VAL A 484 -6.31 17.83 2.98
N GLU A 485 -7.63 18.02 2.86
CA GLU A 485 -8.45 18.66 3.90
C GLU A 485 -8.28 17.95 5.25
N PRO A 486 -8.03 18.65 6.37
CA PRO A 486 -7.76 18.04 7.68
C PRO A 486 -8.83 17.07 8.16
N SER A 487 -10.09 17.27 7.82
CA SER A 487 -11.21 16.40 8.19
C SER A 487 -11.44 15.22 7.22
N ASN A 488 -10.51 14.98 6.27
CA ASN A 488 -10.66 13.95 5.26
C ASN A 488 -9.41 13.05 5.20
N HIS A 489 -9.63 11.76 4.96
CA HIS A 489 -8.59 10.74 4.72
C HIS A 489 -8.90 9.99 3.41
N PRO A 490 -8.74 10.65 2.24
CA PRO A 490 -9.23 10.12 0.97
C PRO A 490 -8.41 8.94 0.47
N TYR A 491 -9.01 8.15 -0.44
CA TYR A 491 -8.33 7.13 -1.22
C TYR A 491 -7.31 7.73 -2.19
N TYR A 492 -6.29 6.95 -2.54
CA TYR A 492 -5.39 7.13 -3.69
C TYR A 492 -4.71 8.49 -3.71
N LYS A 493 -4.10 8.83 -2.58
CA LYS A 493 -3.23 10.00 -2.40
C LYS A 493 -1.80 9.56 -2.09
N HIS A 494 -0.88 10.48 -2.26
CA HIS A 494 0.44 10.35 -1.64
C HIS A 494 0.28 10.50 -0.14
N CYS A 495 0.77 9.53 0.59
CA CYS A 495 0.79 9.54 2.05
C CYS A 495 2.05 8.83 2.56
N MET A 496 2.33 8.98 3.83
CA MET A 496 3.45 8.33 4.49
C MET A 496 2.96 7.48 5.66
N LEU A 497 3.51 6.29 5.79
CA LEU A 497 3.43 5.55 7.04
C LEU A 497 4.61 6.01 7.90
N ARG A 498 4.32 6.59 9.06
CA ARG A 498 5.30 7.08 10.02
C ARG A 498 5.21 6.30 11.32
N ILE A 499 6.30 6.30 12.08
CA ILE A 499 6.41 5.65 13.39
C ILE A 499 7.07 6.61 14.38
N MET A 500 6.58 6.63 15.62
CA MET A 500 7.17 7.40 16.72
C MET A 500 7.07 6.65 18.06
N PRO A 501 7.95 6.96 19.03
CA PRO A 501 7.80 6.48 20.40
C PRO A 501 6.53 7.06 21.07
N THR A 502 5.85 6.24 21.86
CA THR A 502 4.64 6.67 22.60
C THR A 502 4.94 7.68 23.70
N ASP A 503 6.17 7.73 24.19
CA ASP A 503 6.62 8.71 25.20
C ASP A 503 6.96 10.09 24.62
N GLY A 504 6.90 10.25 23.28
CA GLY A 504 7.22 11.50 22.61
C GLY A 504 8.72 11.85 22.58
N SER A 505 9.61 10.91 22.91
CA SER A 505 11.07 11.13 22.98
C SER A 505 11.72 11.43 21.63
N ALA A 506 11.03 11.14 20.52
CA ALA A 506 11.49 11.47 19.17
C ALA A 506 10.31 11.84 18.24
N ALA A 507 10.59 12.67 17.25
CA ALA A 507 9.63 13.01 16.20
C ALA A 507 9.29 11.79 15.32
N PRO A 508 8.12 11.77 14.67
CA PRO A 508 7.75 10.71 13.72
C PRO A 508 8.75 10.59 12.57
N ARG A 509 9.19 9.36 12.25
CA ARG A 509 10.00 9.06 11.06
C ARG A 509 9.23 8.23 10.06
N VAL A 510 9.53 8.41 8.77
CA VAL A 510 8.88 7.68 7.67
C VAL A 510 9.42 6.24 7.63
N ILE A 511 8.52 5.25 7.54
CA ILE A 511 8.86 3.84 7.29
C ILE A 511 8.36 3.33 5.93
N ALA A 512 7.40 4.02 5.32
CA ALA A 512 7.00 3.77 3.94
C ALA A 512 6.39 5.02 3.30
N TYR A 513 6.72 5.24 2.03
CA TYR A 513 6.08 6.22 1.15
C TYR A 513 5.06 5.47 0.31
N ILE A 514 3.83 5.93 0.27
CA ILE A 514 2.69 5.14 -0.19
C ILE A 514 1.84 5.96 -1.17
N TYR A 515 1.34 5.31 -2.20
CA TYR A 515 0.17 5.74 -2.94
C TYR A 515 -1.02 4.91 -2.44
N GLY A 516 -1.89 5.51 -1.63
CA GLY A 516 -2.94 4.84 -0.88
C GLY A 516 -3.84 5.83 -0.15
N GLY A 517 -3.99 5.66 1.16
CA GLY A 517 -4.79 6.54 2.01
C GLY A 517 -5.85 5.78 2.79
N GLN A 518 -7.12 6.08 2.57
CA GLN A 518 -8.25 5.31 3.13
C GLN A 518 -8.02 3.81 2.89
N GLY A 519 -8.14 2.99 3.92
CA GLY A 519 -7.93 1.54 3.86
C GLY A 519 -6.47 1.08 4.01
N THR A 520 -5.50 2.01 4.07
CA THR A 520 -4.08 1.65 4.21
C THR A 520 -3.78 1.00 5.57
N ILE A 521 -4.16 1.66 6.68
CA ILE A 521 -3.95 1.18 8.07
C ILE A 521 -5.12 1.60 8.99
N ASN A 522 -6.35 1.46 8.59
CA ASN A 522 -7.51 1.89 9.40
C ASN A 522 -7.73 1.07 10.69
N VAL A 523 -6.98 -0.02 10.87
CA VAL A 523 -7.09 -0.95 11.99
C VAL A 523 -5.70 -1.30 12.52
N PRO A 524 -5.57 -1.86 13.74
CA PRO A 524 -4.28 -2.28 14.30
C PRO A 524 -3.52 -3.21 13.35
N SER A 525 -2.36 -2.76 12.89
CA SER A 525 -1.63 -3.38 11.76
C SER A 525 -0.25 -3.94 12.14
N TRP A 526 0.12 -3.90 13.42
CA TRP A 526 1.38 -4.44 13.93
C TRP A 526 1.37 -5.97 14.02
N SER A 527 2.49 -6.58 13.64
CA SER A 527 2.71 -8.01 13.92
C SER A 527 2.80 -8.27 15.42
N PRO A 528 2.39 -9.45 15.91
CA PRO A 528 2.38 -9.76 17.35
C PRO A 528 3.76 -9.69 18.03
N ASP A 529 4.84 -9.89 17.25
CA ASP A 529 6.22 -9.77 17.73
C ASP A 529 6.74 -8.32 17.76
N GLY A 530 5.92 -7.35 17.31
CA GLY A 530 6.28 -5.92 17.29
C GLY A 530 7.36 -5.55 16.28
N THR A 531 7.70 -6.41 15.33
CA THR A 531 8.80 -6.16 14.39
C THR A 531 8.34 -5.68 13.01
N HIS A 532 7.09 -5.91 12.66
CA HIS A 532 6.54 -5.57 11.36
C HIS A 532 5.21 -4.83 11.45
N VAL A 533 4.91 -4.08 10.38
CA VAL A 533 3.60 -3.46 10.15
C VAL A 533 3.09 -3.89 8.79
N ALA A 534 1.84 -4.37 8.73
CA ALA A 534 1.13 -4.64 7.49
C ALA A 534 0.36 -3.40 7.04
N PHE A 535 0.32 -3.14 5.74
CA PHE A 535 -0.43 -2.02 5.17
C PHE A 535 -0.85 -2.28 3.73
N VAL A 536 -1.76 -1.47 3.23
CA VAL A 536 -2.20 -1.53 1.84
C VAL A 536 -1.70 -0.34 1.04
N SER A 537 -1.14 -0.61 -0.15
CA SER A 537 -0.87 0.38 -1.20
C SER A 537 -1.68 0.06 -2.46
N ASN A 538 -1.84 1.02 -3.36
CA ASN A 538 -2.76 0.88 -4.48
C ASN A 538 -2.10 1.12 -5.84
N SER A 539 -2.66 0.50 -6.89
CA SER A 539 -2.26 0.71 -8.29
C SER A 539 -3.33 0.20 -9.26
N ASP A 540 -3.57 0.94 -10.34
CA ASP A 540 -4.44 0.50 -11.47
C ASP A 540 -3.68 -0.45 -12.44
N ALA A 541 -2.42 -0.81 -12.15
CA ALA A 541 -1.56 -1.65 -12.98
C ALA A 541 -1.33 -3.06 -12.42
N LEU A 542 -2.27 -3.63 -11.68
CA LEU A 542 -2.16 -4.97 -11.08
C LEU A 542 -2.70 -6.08 -11.98
#